data_e53933463409e1398be74c547c799b02
#
_entry.id   e53933463409e1398be74c547c799b02
#
_cell.length_a   1.000
_cell.length_b   1.000
_cell.length_c   1.000
_cell.angle_alpha   90.00
_cell.angle_beta   90.00
_cell.angle_gamma   90.00
#
_symmetry.space_group_name_H-M   'P 1'
#
loop_
_entity.id
_entity.type
_entity.pdbx_description
1 polymer ?
#
loop_
_entity_poly.entity_id
_entity_poly.type
_entity_poly.pdbx_seq_one_letter_code
_entity_poly.pdbx_strand_id
1 'polypeptide(L)'
;ALKRASAGRITAVMPYFGYARQDRKTKPRDPISAKLVANLITEAGADRVLTMDLHANQIQGFFDIPVDNLLGSPIFVDHFFRKFAPVHADAIVVSPDVGSVARARAFAQKLDMPMAIVDKRRQKANSSEVMNIIGDVRDKHIILLDDMVDTGGSLCHAAKALVDIGGAKDVTACASHGVLSG
;
A
#
# COMPACT_ATOMS: atom_id res chain seq x y z
N ALA A 1 -23.55 -10.45 -18.47
CA ALA A 1 -24.55 -11.41 -18.00
C ALA A 1 -25.63 -10.72 -17.16
N LEU A 2 -25.32 -10.04 -16.04
CA LEU A 2 -26.30 -9.47 -15.09
C LEU A 2 -27.21 -8.41 -15.70
N LYS A 3 -26.69 -7.50 -16.55
CA LYS A 3 -27.52 -6.53 -17.31
C LYS A 3 -28.59 -7.25 -18.13
N ARG A 4 -28.22 -8.32 -18.84
CA ARG A 4 -29.15 -9.08 -19.66
C ARG A 4 -30.15 -9.93 -18.85
N ALA A 5 -29.84 -10.18 -17.58
CA ALA A 5 -30.73 -10.80 -16.60
C ALA A 5 -31.60 -9.76 -15.86
N SER A 6 -31.68 -8.52 -16.38
CA SER A 6 -32.51 -7.44 -15.85
C SER A 6 -32.16 -7.04 -14.41
N ALA A 7 -30.89 -7.13 -14.01
CA ALA A 7 -30.45 -6.62 -12.72
C ALA A 7 -30.70 -5.10 -12.66
N GLY A 8 -31.39 -4.64 -11.61
CA GLY A 8 -31.69 -3.22 -11.41
C GLY A 8 -30.48 -2.38 -11.04
N ARG A 9 -29.45 -3.00 -10.43
CA ARG A 9 -28.19 -2.38 -10.07
C ARG A 9 -27.06 -3.42 -10.02
N ILE A 10 -25.90 -3.04 -10.51
CA ILE A 10 -24.70 -3.88 -10.50
C ILE A 10 -23.58 -3.13 -9.80
N THR A 11 -23.13 -3.63 -8.65
CA THR A 11 -21.93 -3.15 -7.95
C THR A 11 -20.80 -4.14 -8.17
N ALA A 12 -19.71 -3.69 -8.80
CA ALA A 12 -18.49 -4.47 -8.93
C ALA A 12 -17.69 -4.37 -7.62
N VAL A 13 -17.65 -5.46 -6.85
CA VAL A 13 -16.91 -5.54 -5.60
C VAL A 13 -15.55 -6.16 -5.88
N MET A 14 -14.50 -5.36 -5.80
CA MET A 14 -13.13 -5.73 -6.12
C MET A 14 -12.21 -5.24 -4.98
N PRO A 15 -12.05 -5.99 -3.89
CA PRO A 15 -11.17 -5.57 -2.79
C PRO A 15 -9.77 -5.23 -3.30
N TYR A 16 -9.20 -6.06 -4.18
CA TYR A 16 -7.98 -5.74 -4.91
C TYR A 16 -8.30 -5.31 -6.34
N PHE A 17 -7.97 -4.07 -6.68
CA PHE A 17 -8.07 -3.57 -8.05
C PHE A 17 -6.77 -3.86 -8.79
N GLY A 18 -6.77 -4.91 -9.59
CA GLY A 18 -5.66 -5.26 -10.47
C GLY A 18 -5.32 -4.10 -11.42
N TYR A 19 -4.09 -3.97 -11.85
CA TYR A 19 -3.58 -2.84 -12.66
C TYR A 19 -3.50 -1.49 -11.93
N ALA A 20 -3.84 -1.40 -10.63
CA ALA A 20 -3.77 -0.15 -9.86
C ALA A 20 -2.38 0.48 -9.86
N ARG A 21 -1.30 -0.31 -9.99
CA ARG A 21 0.09 0.17 -10.09
C ARG A 21 0.39 0.87 -11.42
N GLN A 22 -0.46 0.72 -12.43
CA GLN A 22 -0.36 1.37 -13.75
C GLN A 22 -1.29 2.58 -13.83
N ASP A 23 -1.19 3.47 -12.84
CA ASP A 23 -2.01 4.68 -12.68
C ASP A 23 -1.46 5.89 -13.42
N ARG A 24 -0.21 5.82 -13.89
CA ARG A 24 0.50 6.91 -14.56
C ARG A 24 1.56 6.37 -15.51
N LYS A 25 2.02 7.22 -16.40
CA LYS A 25 3.17 6.93 -17.27
C LYS A 25 4.47 7.14 -16.50
N THR A 26 5.29 6.12 -16.41
CA THR A 26 6.65 6.19 -15.83
C THR A 26 7.70 6.42 -16.90
N LYS A 27 7.41 6.01 -18.14
CA LYS A 27 8.23 6.20 -19.34
C LYS A 27 7.37 6.70 -20.49
N PRO A 28 7.97 7.33 -21.51
CA PRO A 28 7.26 7.68 -22.74
C PRO A 28 6.55 6.44 -23.34
N ARG A 29 5.30 6.62 -23.77
CA ARG A 29 4.44 5.60 -24.38
C ARG A 29 3.96 4.48 -23.44
N ASP A 30 4.21 4.55 -22.15
CA ASP A 30 3.60 3.62 -21.18
C ASP A 30 2.06 3.74 -21.22
N PRO A 31 1.33 2.64 -21.11
CA PRO A 31 -0.11 2.68 -20.96
C PRO A 31 -0.49 3.14 -19.54
N ILE A 32 -1.71 3.66 -19.37
CA ILE A 32 -2.38 3.82 -18.07
C ILE A 32 -3.44 2.73 -17.97
N SER A 33 -3.00 1.51 -17.68
CA SER A 33 -3.88 0.33 -17.70
C SER A 33 -4.98 0.40 -16.64
N ALA A 34 -4.76 1.12 -15.54
CA ALA A 34 -5.81 1.36 -14.54
C ALA A 34 -7.02 2.10 -15.12
N LYS A 35 -6.81 3.09 -16.01
CA LYS A 35 -7.92 3.78 -16.72
C LYS A 35 -8.60 2.85 -17.74
N LEU A 36 -7.82 2.05 -18.48
CA LEU A 36 -8.40 1.09 -19.42
C LEU A 36 -9.34 0.12 -18.70
N VAL A 37 -8.89 -0.47 -17.60
CA VAL A 37 -9.70 -1.44 -16.82
C VAL A 37 -10.91 -0.77 -16.20
N ALA A 38 -10.79 0.48 -15.71
CA ALA A 38 -11.93 1.24 -15.22
C ALA A 38 -13.00 1.44 -16.31
N ASN A 39 -12.59 1.78 -17.54
CA ASN A 39 -13.52 1.89 -18.68
C ASN A 39 -14.18 0.55 -19.02
N LEU A 40 -13.42 -0.54 -19.07
CA LEU A 40 -13.96 -1.87 -19.36
C LEU A 40 -15.03 -2.31 -18.34
N ILE A 41 -14.82 -2.02 -17.05
CA ILE A 41 -15.79 -2.33 -15.99
C ILE A 41 -17.07 -1.51 -16.17
N THR A 42 -16.95 -0.21 -16.48
CA THR A 42 -18.08 0.68 -16.73
C THR A 42 -18.87 0.22 -17.98
N GLU A 43 -18.18 -0.03 -19.08
CA GLU A 43 -18.80 -0.50 -20.34
C GLU A 43 -19.43 -1.90 -20.19
N ALA A 44 -18.86 -2.76 -19.35
CA ALA A 44 -19.47 -4.05 -19.03
C ALA A 44 -20.80 -3.92 -18.27
N GLY A 45 -21.14 -2.72 -17.80
CA GLY A 45 -22.42 -2.38 -17.21
C GLY A 45 -22.45 -2.37 -15.69
N ALA A 46 -21.32 -2.14 -15.04
CA ALA A 46 -21.32 -1.83 -13.62
C ALA A 46 -21.89 -0.42 -13.38
N ASP A 47 -22.71 -0.28 -12.35
CA ASP A 47 -23.29 0.98 -11.93
C ASP A 47 -22.53 1.63 -10.78
N ARG A 48 -21.68 0.84 -10.10
CA ARG A 48 -20.85 1.25 -8.96
C ARG A 48 -19.66 0.32 -8.79
N VAL A 49 -18.57 0.82 -8.24
CA VAL A 49 -17.39 0.04 -7.83
C VAL A 49 -17.19 0.17 -6.32
N LEU A 50 -16.88 -0.95 -5.67
CA LEU A 50 -16.40 -0.99 -4.30
C LEU A 50 -15.02 -1.66 -4.30
N THR A 51 -14.03 -0.96 -3.75
CA THR A 51 -12.65 -1.45 -3.66
C THR A 51 -12.05 -1.12 -2.29
N MET A 52 -10.84 -1.57 -2.02
CA MET A 52 -10.15 -1.31 -0.76
C MET A 52 -8.70 -0.89 -1.04
N ASP A 53 -8.23 0.15 -0.32
CA ASP A 53 -6.84 0.62 -0.33
C ASP A 53 -6.22 0.68 -1.73
N LEU A 54 -6.81 1.45 -2.61
CA LEU A 54 -6.25 1.70 -3.95
C LEU A 54 -4.79 2.14 -3.83
N HIS A 55 -3.94 1.64 -4.72
CA HIS A 55 -2.52 2.00 -4.78
C HIS A 55 -2.31 3.51 -4.83
N ALA A 56 -3.16 4.21 -5.55
CA ALA A 56 -3.19 5.66 -5.62
C ALA A 56 -4.64 6.16 -5.58
N ASN A 57 -4.95 7.10 -4.70
CA ASN A 57 -6.31 7.59 -4.47
C ASN A 57 -6.95 8.23 -5.72
N GLN A 58 -6.15 8.81 -6.61
CA GLN A 58 -6.63 9.41 -7.86
C GLN A 58 -7.25 8.40 -8.83
N ILE A 59 -7.03 7.09 -8.66
CA ILE A 59 -7.65 6.04 -9.48
C ILE A 59 -9.19 6.09 -9.37
N GLN A 60 -9.74 6.57 -8.25
CA GLN A 60 -11.17 6.81 -8.12
C GLN A 60 -11.71 7.72 -9.24
N GLY A 61 -10.93 8.71 -9.66
CA GLY A 61 -11.26 9.61 -10.77
C GLY A 61 -11.13 9.00 -12.17
N PHE A 62 -10.68 7.74 -12.28
CA PHE A 62 -10.62 7.04 -13.57
C PHE A 62 -11.95 6.42 -13.97
N PHE A 63 -12.86 6.27 -13.02
CA PHE A 63 -14.20 5.75 -13.24
C PHE A 63 -15.18 6.88 -13.50
N ASP A 64 -16.09 6.70 -14.45
CA ASP A 64 -17.20 7.60 -14.72
C ASP A 64 -18.47 7.18 -13.96
N ILE A 65 -18.35 6.21 -13.06
CA ILE A 65 -19.37 5.72 -12.12
C ILE A 65 -18.88 5.88 -10.67
N PRO A 66 -19.78 5.91 -9.67
CA PRO A 66 -19.38 6.03 -8.27
C PRO A 66 -18.41 4.94 -7.81
N VAL A 67 -17.41 5.33 -7.03
CA VAL A 67 -16.40 4.44 -6.45
C VAL A 67 -16.37 4.61 -4.94
N ASP A 68 -16.49 3.52 -4.22
CA ASP A 68 -16.24 3.44 -2.78
C ASP A 68 -14.86 2.80 -2.56
N ASN A 69 -13.87 3.59 -2.18
CA ASN A 69 -12.56 3.10 -1.78
C ASN A 69 -12.49 2.96 -0.27
N LEU A 70 -12.73 1.76 0.23
CA LEU A 70 -12.65 1.46 1.67
C LEU A 70 -11.19 1.48 2.13
N LEU A 71 -10.99 1.78 3.40
CA LEU A 71 -9.66 1.77 4.03
C LEU A 71 -9.54 0.58 4.97
N GLY A 72 -8.50 -0.24 4.81
CA GLY A 72 -8.13 -1.32 5.73
C GLY A 72 -7.50 -0.82 7.03
N SER A 73 -7.01 0.42 7.02
CA SER A 73 -6.34 1.05 8.16
C SER A 73 -7.08 0.92 9.51
N PRO A 74 -8.42 1.04 9.64
CA PRO A 74 -9.08 0.86 10.94
C PRO A 74 -8.90 -0.55 11.53
N ILE A 75 -8.91 -1.59 10.69
CA ILE A 75 -8.71 -2.99 11.11
C ILE A 75 -7.28 -3.16 11.63
N PHE A 76 -6.30 -2.63 10.91
CA PHE A 76 -4.89 -2.69 11.30
C PHE A 76 -4.62 -1.88 12.56
N VAL A 77 -5.21 -0.69 12.72
CA VAL A 77 -5.06 0.13 13.93
C VAL A 77 -5.49 -0.65 15.16
N ASP A 78 -6.69 -1.27 15.14
CA ASP A 78 -7.18 -2.07 16.27
C ASP A 78 -6.25 -3.25 16.60
N HIS A 79 -5.80 -3.98 15.56
CA HIS A 79 -4.88 -5.10 15.72
C HIS A 79 -3.54 -4.66 16.34
N PHE A 80 -2.90 -3.63 15.76
CA PHE A 80 -1.59 -3.19 16.21
C PHE A 80 -1.64 -2.45 17.53
N PHE A 81 -2.70 -1.72 17.82
CA PHE A 81 -2.90 -1.10 19.11
C PHE A 81 -2.86 -2.14 20.24
N ARG A 82 -3.59 -3.26 20.07
CA ARG A 82 -3.58 -4.36 21.05
C ARG A 82 -2.24 -5.09 21.09
N LYS A 83 -1.66 -5.40 19.94
CA LYS A 83 -0.40 -6.14 19.84
C LYS A 83 0.77 -5.40 20.47
N PHE A 84 0.86 -4.09 20.25
CA PHE A 84 1.99 -3.26 20.71
C PHE A 84 1.71 -2.51 22.03
N ALA A 85 0.53 -2.65 22.64
CA ALA A 85 0.22 -2.01 23.89
C ALA A 85 1.33 -2.14 24.97
N PRO A 86 1.95 -3.32 25.18
CA PRO A 86 3.01 -3.48 26.17
C PRO A 86 4.32 -2.76 25.83
N VAL A 87 4.59 -2.46 24.56
CA VAL A 87 5.84 -1.90 24.04
C VAL A 87 5.63 -0.62 23.24
N HIS A 88 4.49 0.03 23.42
CA HIS A 88 4.06 1.19 22.63
C HIS A 88 5.13 2.29 22.55
N ALA A 89 5.81 2.59 23.66
CA ALA A 89 6.86 3.62 23.72
C ALA A 89 8.08 3.29 22.83
N ASP A 90 8.30 2.00 22.55
CA ASP A 90 9.40 1.49 21.73
C ASP A 90 8.96 1.03 20.35
N ALA A 91 7.69 1.28 19.97
CA ALA A 91 7.18 0.94 18.65
C ALA A 91 7.22 2.15 17.70
N ILE A 92 7.44 1.88 16.40
CA ILE A 92 7.50 2.89 15.36
C ILE A 92 6.92 2.37 14.04
N VAL A 93 6.18 3.21 13.34
CA VAL A 93 5.68 2.91 11.99
C VAL A 93 6.73 3.31 10.96
N VAL A 94 6.99 2.43 10.00
CA VAL A 94 7.97 2.70 8.95
C VAL A 94 7.31 2.56 7.58
N SER A 95 7.58 3.55 6.72
CA SER A 95 7.26 3.49 5.29
C SER A 95 8.37 2.77 4.54
N PRO A 96 8.08 1.72 3.72
CA PRO A 96 9.09 0.98 2.97
C PRO A 96 9.72 1.79 1.83
N ASP A 97 9.08 2.89 1.42
CA ASP A 97 9.55 3.81 0.39
C ASP A 97 8.92 5.20 0.52
N VAL A 98 9.35 6.13 -0.33
CA VAL A 98 8.85 7.52 -0.34
C VAL A 98 7.39 7.60 -0.83
N GLY A 99 6.95 6.67 -1.67
CA GLY A 99 5.58 6.64 -2.23
C GLY A 99 4.51 6.34 -1.17
N SER A 100 4.84 5.51 -0.18
CA SER A 100 3.94 5.06 0.88
C SER A 100 3.92 5.98 2.11
N VAL A 101 4.71 7.08 2.13
CA VAL A 101 4.86 7.98 3.30
C VAL A 101 3.54 8.56 3.80
N ALA A 102 2.66 9.01 2.90
CA ALA A 102 1.39 9.60 3.30
C ALA A 102 0.50 8.60 4.04
N ARG A 103 0.48 7.34 3.57
CA ARG A 103 -0.26 6.23 4.19
C ARG A 103 0.33 5.89 5.57
N ALA A 104 1.65 5.70 5.64
CA ALA A 104 2.34 5.40 6.88
C ALA A 104 2.15 6.50 7.93
N ARG A 105 2.18 7.77 7.53
CA ARG A 105 1.93 8.92 8.41
C ARG A 105 0.53 8.90 9.00
N ALA A 106 -0.49 8.71 8.16
CA ALA A 106 -1.87 8.65 8.63
C ALA A 106 -2.12 7.46 9.58
N PHE A 107 -1.41 6.35 9.36
CA PHE A 107 -1.46 5.19 10.23
C PHE A 107 -0.75 5.42 11.57
N ALA A 108 0.46 5.98 11.54
CA ALA A 108 1.24 6.33 12.72
C ALA A 108 0.48 7.31 13.63
N GLN A 109 -0.17 8.33 13.04
CA GLN A 109 -1.02 9.28 13.78
C GLN A 109 -2.17 8.60 14.52
N LYS A 110 -2.82 7.60 13.91
CA LYS A 110 -3.92 6.86 14.56
C LYS A 110 -3.45 5.96 15.71
N LEU A 111 -2.20 5.52 15.67
CA LEU A 111 -1.58 4.72 16.72
C LEU A 111 -0.85 5.56 17.78
N ASP A 112 -0.76 6.88 17.57
CA ASP A 112 0.07 7.78 18.39
C ASP A 112 1.53 7.30 18.46
N MET A 113 2.09 6.91 17.32
CA MET A 113 3.46 6.39 17.19
C MET A 113 4.31 7.31 16.32
N PRO A 114 5.64 7.37 16.56
CA PRO A 114 6.57 8.03 15.67
C PRO A 114 6.63 7.31 14.30
N MET A 115 7.23 7.97 13.31
CA MET A 115 7.38 7.42 11.96
C MET A 115 8.81 7.58 11.45
N ALA A 116 9.28 6.56 10.71
CA ALA A 116 10.51 6.60 9.93
C ALA A 116 10.24 6.18 8.48
N ILE A 117 11.24 6.35 7.62
CA ILE A 117 11.14 6.08 6.17
C ILE A 117 12.38 5.33 5.74
N VAL A 118 12.20 4.29 4.92
CA VAL A 118 13.30 3.69 4.15
C VAL A 118 13.35 4.39 2.79
N ASP A 119 14.41 5.18 2.56
CA ASP A 119 14.65 5.84 1.27
C ASP A 119 15.60 4.98 0.42
N LYS A 120 15.07 4.47 -0.67
CA LYS A 120 15.75 3.61 -1.60
C LYS A 120 16.36 4.44 -2.74
N ARG A 121 17.66 4.68 -2.71
CA ARG A 121 18.37 5.43 -3.75
C ARG A 121 19.24 4.53 -4.61
N ARG A 122 19.00 4.58 -5.92
CA ARG A 122 19.94 4.07 -6.92
C ARG A 122 20.93 5.18 -7.25
N GLN A 123 22.18 5.06 -6.82
CA GLN A 123 23.21 6.07 -7.13
C GLN A 123 23.66 6.04 -8.60
N LYS A 124 23.60 4.89 -9.27
CA LYS A 124 23.89 4.73 -10.73
C LYS A 124 23.14 3.50 -11.26
N ALA A 125 22.89 3.46 -12.59
CA ALA A 125 22.50 2.23 -13.27
C ALA A 125 23.60 1.17 -13.03
N ASN A 126 23.25 -0.01 -12.52
CA ASN A 126 24.14 -1.12 -12.12
C ASN A 126 24.90 -0.97 -10.79
N SER A 127 24.56 -0.02 -9.91
CA SER A 127 25.07 -0.02 -8.53
C SER A 127 24.11 -0.73 -7.58
N SER A 128 24.67 -1.29 -6.48
CA SER A 128 23.87 -1.84 -5.39
C SER A 128 22.92 -0.77 -4.84
N GLU A 129 21.69 -1.18 -4.55
CA GLU A 129 20.71 -0.27 -3.93
C GLU A 129 21.19 0.11 -2.53
N VAL A 130 21.38 1.40 -2.30
CA VAL A 130 21.68 1.92 -0.97
C VAL A 130 20.37 2.23 -0.28
N MET A 131 20.12 1.56 0.84
CA MET A 131 18.99 1.84 1.73
C MET A 131 19.43 2.91 2.73
N ASN A 132 18.75 4.05 2.72
CA ASN A 132 18.92 5.09 3.72
C ASN A 132 17.70 5.12 4.64
N ILE A 133 17.93 5.11 5.95
CA ILE A 133 16.84 5.15 6.95
C ILE A 133 16.77 6.59 7.47
N ILE A 134 15.61 7.20 7.33
CA ILE A 134 15.31 8.54 7.81
C ILE A 134 14.44 8.41 9.05
N GLY A 135 14.96 8.73 10.20
CA GLY A 135 14.35 8.54 11.51
C GLY A 135 15.15 7.56 12.38
N ASP A 136 14.87 7.56 13.68
CA ASP A 136 15.54 6.68 14.65
C ASP A 136 14.72 5.41 14.84
N VAL A 137 15.29 4.27 14.42
CA VAL A 137 14.69 2.94 14.50
C VAL A 137 15.46 2.00 15.44
N ARG A 138 16.59 2.46 16.01
CA ARG A 138 17.43 1.65 16.88
C ARG A 138 16.67 1.21 18.13
N ASP A 139 16.79 -0.07 18.44
CA ASP A 139 16.13 -0.70 19.58
C ASP A 139 14.59 -0.56 19.58
N LYS A 140 13.98 -0.33 18.40
CA LYS A 140 12.52 -0.19 18.25
C LYS A 140 11.88 -1.44 17.66
N HIS A 141 10.59 -1.62 17.99
CA HIS A 141 9.70 -2.58 17.34
C HIS A 141 9.07 -1.92 16.10
N ILE A 142 9.31 -2.46 14.93
CA ILE A 142 8.92 -1.84 13.66
C ILE A 142 7.59 -2.39 13.16
N ILE A 143 6.68 -1.47 12.76
CA ILE A 143 5.51 -1.77 11.93
C ILE A 143 5.81 -1.25 10.52
N LEU A 144 6.16 -2.14 9.60
CA LEU A 144 6.44 -1.81 8.20
C LEU A 144 5.14 -1.89 7.40
N LEU A 145 4.62 -0.74 6.95
CA LEU A 145 3.29 -0.63 6.32
C LEU A 145 3.39 -0.36 4.82
N ASP A 146 2.73 -1.22 4.02
CA ASP A 146 2.58 -1.05 2.57
C ASP A 146 1.11 -1.25 2.13
N ASP A 147 0.79 -1.04 0.86
CA ASP A 147 -0.52 -1.37 0.30
C ASP A 147 -0.61 -2.84 -0.11
N MET A 148 0.48 -3.41 -0.61
CA MET A 148 0.47 -4.79 -1.09
C MET A 148 1.79 -5.51 -0.85
N VAL A 149 1.68 -6.83 -0.74
CA VAL A 149 2.80 -7.77 -0.84
C VAL A 149 2.64 -8.53 -2.15
N ASP A 150 3.46 -8.17 -3.15
CA ASP A 150 3.53 -8.88 -4.43
C ASP A 150 4.56 -10.03 -4.33
N THR A 151 5.79 -9.85 -4.77
CA THR A 151 6.88 -10.81 -4.56
C THR A 151 7.50 -10.74 -3.16
N GLY A 152 7.19 -9.71 -2.40
CA GLY A 152 7.76 -9.46 -1.06
C GLY A 152 9.17 -8.87 -1.06
N GLY A 153 9.85 -8.80 -2.21
CA GLY A 153 11.25 -8.38 -2.30
C GLY A 153 11.53 -7.03 -1.65
N SER A 154 10.71 -6.01 -1.94
CA SER A 154 10.89 -4.66 -1.37
C SER A 154 10.73 -4.64 0.15
N LEU A 155 9.72 -5.35 0.68
CA LEU A 155 9.49 -5.45 2.12
C LEU A 155 10.61 -6.22 2.82
N CYS A 156 11.07 -7.33 2.23
CA CYS A 156 12.19 -8.11 2.78
C CYS A 156 13.49 -7.28 2.82
N HIS A 157 13.80 -6.55 1.75
CA HIS A 157 14.98 -5.70 1.72
C HIS A 157 14.89 -4.55 2.73
N ALA A 158 13.72 -3.91 2.85
CA ALA A 158 13.49 -2.86 3.85
C ALA A 158 13.61 -3.42 5.28
N ALA A 159 12.99 -4.57 5.57
CA ALA A 159 13.07 -5.22 6.87
C ALA A 159 14.51 -5.58 7.24
N LYS A 160 15.28 -6.15 6.30
CA LYS A 160 16.68 -6.46 6.49
C LYS A 160 17.51 -5.21 6.78
N ALA A 161 17.30 -4.12 6.03
CA ALA A 161 18.01 -2.86 6.27
C ALA A 161 17.67 -2.26 7.65
N LEU A 162 16.41 -2.34 8.08
CA LEU A 162 15.98 -1.85 9.38
C LEU A 162 16.64 -2.61 10.53
N VAL A 163 16.83 -3.92 10.40
CA VAL A 163 17.53 -4.74 11.42
C VAL A 163 19.04 -4.57 11.32
N ASP A 164 19.64 -4.83 10.15
CA ASP A 164 21.09 -4.93 10.01
C ASP A 164 21.81 -3.58 10.07
N ILE A 165 21.16 -2.52 9.53
CA ILE A 165 21.73 -1.15 9.46
C ILE A 165 21.14 -0.28 10.55
N GLY A 166 19.80 -0.31 10.69
CA GLY A 166 19.06 0.54 11.62
C GLY A 166 19.16 0.09 13.08
N GLY A 167 19.45 -1.18 13.33
CA GLY A 167 19.50 -1.76 14.68
C GLY A 167 18.12 -1.94 15.31
N ALA A 168 17.09 -2.15 14.51
CA ALA A 168 15.74 -2.44 15.02
C ALA A 168 15.69 -3.79 15.76
N LYS A 169 14.83 -3.89 16.77
CA LYS A 169 14.64 -5.15 17.52
C LYS A 169 13.96 -6.22 16.67
N ASP A 170 12.90 -5.86 16.02
CA ASP A 170 12.14 -6.72 15.11
C ASP A 170 11.34 -5.91 14.09
N VAL A 171 10.84 -6.58 13.06
CA VAL A 171 10.00 -5.98 12.02
C VAL A 171 8.75 -6.83 11.80
N THR A 172 7.59 -6.22 11.96
CA THR A 172 6.32 -6.78 11.56
C THR A 172 5.82 -6.05 10.31
N ALA A 173 5.70 -6.75 9.17
CA ALA A 173 5.14 -6.18 7.95
C ALA A 173 3.61 -6.29 7.95
N CYS A 174 2.96 -5.28 7.36
CA CYS A 174 1.51 -5.19 7.22
C CYS A 174 1.16 -4.62 5.84
N ALA A 175 0.22 -5.25 5.16
CA ALA A 175 -0.30 -4.79 3.88
C ALA A 175 -1.76 -5.20 3.69
N SER A 176 -2.51 -4.40 2.92
CA SER A 176 -3.92 -4.67 2.62
C SER A 176 -4.11 -5.81 1.62
N HIS A 177 -3.17 -5.95 0.67
CA HIS A 177 -3.29 -6.90 -0.43
C HIS A 177 -2.15 -7.92 -0.44
N GLY A 178 -2.49 -9.17 -0.16
CA GLY A 178 -1.59 -10.31 -0.34
C GLY A 178 -1.69 -10.87 -1.75
N VAL A 179 -0.98 -10.28 -2.72
CA VAL A 179 -0.92 -10.81 -4.09
C VAL A 179 -0.10 -12.09 -4.12
N LEU A 180 1.03 -12.08 -3.39
CA LEU A 180 1.87 -13.26 -3.13
C LEU A 180 2.25 -14.03 -4.40
N SER A 181 2.74 -13.30 -5.40
CA SER A 181 3.10 -13.86 -6.71
C SER A 181 4.55 -14.41 -6.78
N GLY A 182 5.27 -14.38 -5.68
CA GLY A 182 6.66 -14.86 -5.57
C GLY A 182 6.82 -16.27 -5.04
#